data_2bacc0dbc692f77a4fd058cf494e66ec
#
_entry.id   2bacc0dbc692f77a4fd058cf494e66ec
#
_cell.length_a   1.000
_cell.length_b   1.000
_cell.length_c   1.000
_cell.angle_alpha   90.00
_cell.angle_beta   90.00
_cell.angle_gamma   90.00
#
_symmetry.space_group_name_H-M   'P 1'
#
loop_
_entity.id
_entity.type
_entity.pdbx_description
1 polymer ?
#
loop_
_entity_poly.entity_id
_entity_poly.type
_entity_poly.pdbx_seq_one_letter_code
_entity_poly.pdbx_strand_id
1 'polypeptide(L)'
;SGATNQELKGTALDRFMLRRLGKTWDGVPVPHLSMNSLDNETFTLFRKYAKLSQRMYEADLQDDNKGLLEKLRLFEGAYLKRAAVMLFHSDPEKFVTGAYIKIGFFREDADLVYQDEVHGNLFQQIRKTMELLTTKYMKAVITYEDIQRIETFPVPREALREALLNACINKDYADTSPIQIRVTDTTLQIVNGGFLPEGWTIDTLLSSHRSMPYNPDIANAFFRAGEIEAWGRGIERIIKACKNEGFSTVDFCYNE
;
A
#
# COMPACT_ATOMS: atom_id res chain seq x y z
N SER A 1 18.87 18.42 31.25
CA SER A 1 17.68 17.96 30.51
C SER A 1 17.27 16.62 31.08
N GLY A 2 16.24 16.62 31.95
CA GLY A 2 15.71 15.41 32.56
C GLY A 2 14.91 14.61 31.52
N ALA A 3 15.16 13.30 31.42
CA ALA A 3 14.32 12.39 30.70
C ALA A 3 12.95 12.39 31.38
N THR A 4 11.94 12.98 30.73
CA THR A 4 10.55 12.86 31.17
C THR A 4 10.11 11.44 30.90
N ASN A 5 9.73 10.69 31.94
CA ASN A 5 9.06 9.40 31.80
C ASN A 5 7.71 9.64 31.13
N GLN A 6 7.58 9.26 29.88
CA GLN A 6 6.34 9.32 29.14
C GLN A 6 5.62 7.97 29.28
N GLU A 7 4.43 7.96 29.84
CA GLU A 7 3.62 6.75 29.93
C GLU A 7 3.05 6.39 28.55
N LEU A 8 3.46 5.24 28.00
CA LEU A 8 2.93 4.73 26.73
C LEU A 8 1.65 3.94 26.99
N LYS A 9 0.58 4.24 26.25
CA LYS A 9 -0.75 3.57 26.32
C LYS A 9 -1.24 3.18 24.92
N GLY A 10 -2.11 2.17 24.85
CA GLY A 10 -2.77 1.75 23.62
C GLY A 10 -1.78 1.34 22.52
N THR A 11 -2.04 1.73 21.28
CA THR A 11 -1.23 1.36 20.11
C THR A 11 0.22 1.80 20.19
N ALA A 12 0.54 2.87 20.93
CA ALA A 12 1.92 3.32 21.15
C ALA A 12 2.70 2.32 22.02
N LEU A 13 2.07 1.73 23.04
CA LEU A 13 2.68 0.67 23.86
C LEU A 13 2.87 -0.61 23.06
N ASP A 14 1.88 -1.04 22.30
CA ASP A 14 1.95 -2.26 21.46
C ASP A 14 3.09 -2.15 20.46
N ARG A 15 3.22 -1.02 19.79
CA ARG A 15 4.30 -0.72 18.86
C ARG A 15 5.68 -0.73 19.52
N PHE A 16 5.80 -0.15 20.71
CA PHE A 16 7.03 -0.18 21.50
C PHE A 16 7.41 -1.62 21.86
N MET A 17 6.45 -2.44 22.27
CA MET A 17 6.69 -3.86 22.63
C MET A 17 7.14 -4.66 21.41
N LEU A 18 6.49 -4.49 20.25
CA LEU A 18 6.90 -5.14 19.00
C LEU A 18 8.32 -4.75 18.61
N ARG A 19 8.66 -3.46 18.67
CA ARG A 19 10.04 -2.98 18.40
C ARG A 19 11.08 -3.59 19.33
N ARG A 20 10.79 -3.72 20.62
CA ARG A 20 11.69 -4.40 21.58
C ARG A 20 11.92 -5.86 21.24
N LEU A 21 10.96 -6.52 20.64
CA LEU A 21 11.04 -7.91 20.16
C LEU A 21 11.67 -8.01 18.76
N GLY A 22 12.08 -6.88 18.16
CA GLY A 22 12.59 -6.85 16.78
C GLY A 22 11.54 -7.22 15.74
N LYS A 23 10.25 -7.05 16.04
CA LYS A 23 9.12 -7.40 15.16
C LYS A 23 8.41 -6.16 14.65
N THR A 24 7.76 -6.34 13.49
CA THR A 24 6.85 -5.35 12.88
C THR A 24 5.42 -5.86 12.99
N TRP A 25 4.43 -4.98 12.76
CA TRP A 25 3.02 -5.36 12.84
C TRP A 25 2.69 -6.52 11.89
N ASP A 26 3.16 -6.45 10.66
CA ASP A 26 2.92 -7.44 9.60
C ASP A 26 3.66 -8.77 9.82
N GLY A 27 4.72 -8.75 10.64
CA GLY A 27 5.49 -9.93 11.05
C GLY A 27 4.90 -10.73 12.19
N VAL A 28 3.78 -10.30 12.81
CA VAL A 28 3.14 -11.02 13.91
C VAL A 28 2.43 -12.27 13.39
N PRO A 29 2.62 -13.45 14.01
CA PRO A 29 1.92 -14.66 13.61
C PRO A 29 0.43 -14.60 13.93
N VAL A 30 -0.38 -15.25 13.07
CA VAL A 30 -1.84 -15.36 13.24
C VAL A 30 -2.17 -16.81 13.57
N PRO A 31 -2.43 -17.14 14.84
CA PRO A 31 -2.91 -18.46 15.23
C PRO A 31 -4.24 -18.74 14.52
N HIS A 32 -4.49 -19.98 14.16
CA HIS A 32 -5.72 -20.44 13.51
C HIS A 32 -5.93 -20.04 12.04
N LEU A 33 -5.00 -19.33 11.40
CA LEU A 33 -5.05 -19.09 9.96
C LEU A 33 -4.66 -20.37 9.21
N SER A 34 -5.59 -20.92 8.45
CA SER A 34 -5.34 -22.09 7.61
C SER A 34 -4.79 -21.70 6.23
N MET A 35 -3.86 -22.48 5.70
CA MET A 35 -3.41 -22.38 4.31
C MET A 35 -4.58 -22.46 3.31
N ASN A 36 -5.60 -23.28 3.62
CA ASN A 36 -6.76 -23.48 2.76
C ASN A 36 -7.68 -22.26 2.66
N SER A 37 -7.53 -21.27 3.55
CA SER A 37 -8.29 -20.02 3.49
C SER A 37 -7.63 -18.94 2.64
N LEU A 38 -6.42 -19.20 2.13
CA LEU A 38 -5.72 -18.30 1.23
C LEU A 38 -6.22 -18.47 -0.22
N ASP A 39 -6.25 -17.37 -0.95
CA ASP A 39 -6.80 -17.28 -2.30
C ASP A 39 -5.82 -17.78 -3.36
N ASN A 40 -6.16 -18.90 -4.01
CA ASN A 40 -5.34 -19.50 -5.06
C ASN A 40 -5.20 -18.62 -6.32
N GLU A 41 -6.19 -17.80 -6.62
CA GLU A 41 -6.12 -16.87 -7.76
C GLU A 41 -5.05 -15.81 -7.52
N THR A 42 -4.95 -15.34 -6.29
CA THR A 42 -3.90 -14.37 -5.90
C THR A 42 -2.50 -15.00 -5.95
N PHE A 43 -2.32 -16.26 -5.58
CA PHE A 43 -1.04 -16.96 -5.79
C PHE A 43 -0.66 -17.05 -7.26
N THR A 44 -1.62 -17.36 -8.12
CA THR A 44 -1.41 -17.40 -9.58
C THR A 44 -1.01 -16.03 -10.11
N LEU A 45 -1.69 -14.98 -9.67
CA LEU A 45 -1.38 -13.59 -10.02
C LEU A 45 0.01 -13.17 -9.55
N PHE A 46 0.35 -13.48 -8.30
CA PHE A 46 1.67 -13.21 -7.72
C PHE A 46 2.79 -13.87 -8.53
N ARG A 47 2.66 -15.17 -8.85
CA ARG A 47 3.65 -15.90 -9.66
C ARG A 47 3.84 -15.25 -11.03
N LYS A 48 2.74 -14.85 -11.69
CA LYS A 48 2.80 -14.13 -12.97
C LYS A 48 3.61 -12.84 -12.85
N TYR A 49 3.36 -12.04 -11.83
CA TYR A 49 4.05 -10.78 -11.60
C TYR A 49 5.52 -10.98 -11.22
N ALA A 50 5.80 -11.92 -10.32
CA ALA A 50 7.15 -12.25 -9.90
C ALA A 50 8.01 -12.80 -11.04
N LYS A 51 7.43 -13.57 -11.95
CA LYS A 51 8.11 -14.03 -13.18
C LYS A 51 8.46 -12.85 -14.11
N LEU A 52 7.55 -11.91 -14.29
CA LEU A 52 7.79 -10.71 -15.12
C LEU A 52 8.85 -9.80 -14.50
N SER A 53 8.86 -9.68 -13.16
CA SER A 53 9.82 -8.84 -12.45
C SER A 53 11.25 -9.39 -12.44
N GLN A 54 11.42 -10.71 -12.62
CA GLN A 54 12.69 -11.43 -12.52
C GLN A 54 13.40 -11.28 -11.15
N ARG A 55 12.64 -10.99 -10.09
CA ARG A 55 13.16 -10.76 -8.73
C ARG A 55 13.06 -12.00 -7.82
N MET A 56 12.63 -13.13 -8.39
CA MET A 56 12.63 -14.47 -7.77
C MET A 56 13.18 -15.49 -8.76
N TYR A 57 13.81 -16.53 -8.25
CA TYR A 57 14.24 -17.64 -9.09
C TYR A 57 13.03 -18.39 -9.66
N GLU A 58 13.11 -18.84 -10.89
CA GLU A 58 12.01 -19.57 -11.53
C GLU A 58 11.66 -20.85 -10.77
N ALA A 59 12.63 -21.54 -10.20
CA ALA A 59 12.42 -22.71 -9.35
C ALA A 59 11.55 -22.40 -8.12
N ASP A 60 11.78 -21.25 -7.46
CA ASP A 60 10.97 -20.84 -6.31
C ASP A 60 9.50 -20.56 -6.69
N LEU A 61 9.26 -20.14 -7.93
CA LEU A 61 7.90 -19.87 -8.44
C LEU A 61 7.14 -21.16 -8.84
N GLN A 62 7.86 -22.28 -8.99
CA GLN A 62 7.26 -23.59 -9.27
C GLN A 62 6.92 -24.36 -8.00
N ASP A 63 7.42 -23.94 -6.83
CA ASP A 63 7.06 -24.54 -5.54
C ASP A 63 5.53 -24.47 -5.31
N ASP A 64 5.02 -25.30 -4.42
CA ASP A 64 3.65 -25.18 -3.97
C ASP A 64 3.40 -23.84 -3.24
N ASN A 65 2.16 -23.56 -2.86
CA ASN A 65 1.83 -22.30 -2.19
C ASN A 65 2.53 -22.17 -0.84
N LYS A 66 2.76 -23.28 -0.14
CA LYS A 66 3.49 -23.26 1.13
C LYS A 66 4.95 -22.91 0.91
N GLY A 67 5.63 -23.57 -0.01
CA GLY A 67 7.01 -23.26 -0.37
C GLY A 67 7.21 -21.81 -0.81
N LEU A 68 6.27 -21.27 -1.62
CA LEU A 68 6.28 -19.87 -2.01
C LEU A 68 6.19 -18.92 -0.79
N LEU A 69 5.28 -19.19 0.16
CA LEU A 69 5.16 -18.37 1.37
C LEU A 69 6.40 -18.47 2.27
N GLU A 70 7.06 -19.64 2.33
CA GLU A 70 8.33 -19.80 3.03
C GLU A 70 9.43 -18.93 2.38
N LYS A 71 9.53 -18.92 1.05
CA LYS A 71 10.47 -18.06 0.30
C LYS A 71 10.20 -16.57 0.50
N LEU A 72 8.94 -16.19 0.65
CA LEU A 72 8.53 -14.83 0.98
C LEU A 72 8.72 -14.49 2.47
N ARG A 73 9.13 -15.47 3.31
CA ARG A 73 9.29 -15.34 4.76
C ARG A 73 7.99 -14.96 5.49
N LEU A 74 6.86 -15.48 5.02
CA LEU A 74 5.53 -15.20 5.56
C LEU A 74 5.09 -16.19 6.64
N PHE A 75 6.01 -17.00 7.14
CA PHE A 75 5.84 -17.83 8.32
C PHE A 75 6.67 -17.33 9.51
N GLU A 76 6.14 -17.50 10.72
CA GLU A 76 6.84 -17.41 11.99
C GLU A 76 6.64 -18.76 12.72
N GLY A 77 7.68 -19.60 12.73
CA GLY A 77 7.54 -20.99 13.15
C GLY A 77 6.53 -21.73 12.26
N ALA A 78 5.50 -22.31 12.89
CA ALA A 78 4.43 -23.02 12.17
C ALA A 78 3.26 -22.12 11.73
N TYR A 79 3.26 -20.84 12.09
CA TYR A 79 2.12 -19.94 11.87
C TYR A 79 2.38 -18.95 10.74
N LEU A 80 1.33 -18.67 9.97
CA LEU A 80 1.34 -17.59 8.98
C LEU A 80 1.33 -16.24 9.66
N LYS A 81 2.07 -15.29 9.10
CA LYS A 81 2.12 -13.89 9.56
C LYS A 81 0.91 -13.07 9.09
N ARG A 82 0.65 -11.93 9.73
CA ARG A 82 -0.35 -10.94 9.28
C ARG A 82 -0.12 -10.51 7.84
N ALA A 83 1.12 -10.39 7.40
CA ALA A 83 1.44 -10.11 6.00
C ALA A 83 0.82 -11.14 5.03
N ALA A 84 0.80 -12.43 5.38
CA ALA A 84 0.17 -13.46 4.56
C ALA A 84 -1.35 -13.27 4.46
N VAL A 85 -2.00 -12.84 5.56
CA VAL A 85 -3.43 -12.48 5.55
C VAL A 85 -3.66 -11.34 4.58
N MET A 86 -2.93 -10.24 4.72
CA MET A 86 -3.10 -9.03 3.92
C MET A 86 -2.86 -9.26 2.43
N LEU A 87 -1.90 -10.13 2.10
CA LEU A 87 -1.48 -10.36 0.72
C LEU A 87 -2.29 -11.46 0.01
N PHE A 88 -2.73 -12.50 0.74
CA PHE A 88 -3.26 -13.71 0.11
C PHE A 88 -4.61 -14.19 0.64
N HIS A 89 -5.16 -13.64 1.72
CA HIS A 89 -6.50 -14.03 2.17
C HIS A 89 -7.57 -13.30 1.37
N SER A 90 -8.63 -14.00 0.93
CA SER A 90 -9.71 -13.39 0.15
C SER A 90 -10.49 -12.30 0.90
N ASP A 91 -10.49 -12.39 2.24
CA ASP A 91 -11.18 -11.46 3.13
C ASP A 91 -10.30 -11.15 4.36
N PRO A 92 -9.30 -10.25 4.23
CA PRO A 92 -8.42 -9.90 5.35
C PRO A 92 -9.14 -9.21 6.50
N GLU A 93 -10.30 -8.61 6.28
CA GLU A 93 -11.06 -7.91 7.30
C GLU A 93 -11.59 -8.82 8.42
N LYS A 94 -11.65 -10.14 8.19
CA LYS A 94 -11.90 -11.14 9.25
C LYS A 94 -10.83 -11.14 10.35
N PHE A 95 -9.64 -10.65 10.04
CA PHE A 95 -8.49 -10.64 10.94
C PHE A 95 -8.02 -9.23 11.28
N VAL A 96 -8.25 -8.28 10.37
CA VAL A 96 -7.71 -6.92 10.44
C VAL A 96 -8.81 -5.94 10.07
N THR A 97 -9.44 -5.36 11.10
CA THR A 97 -10.48 -4.33 10.92
C THR A 97 -9.93 -3.15 10.13
N GLY A 98 -10.70 -2.63 9.18
CA GLY A 98 -10.28 -1.51 8.34
C GLY A 98 -9.26 -1.86 7.24
N ALA A 99 -9.06 -3.16 6.95
CA ALA A 99 -8.17 -3.62 5.89
C ALA A 99 -8.83 -3.51 4.50
N TYR A 100 -9.38 -2.34 4.18
CA TYR A 100 -9.99 -2.02 2.89
C TYR A 100 -9.65 -0.58 2.47
N ILE A 101 -10.02 -0.20 1.26
CA ILE A 101 -9.83 1.15 0.72
C ILE A 101 -11.20 1.78 0.49
N LYS A 102 -11.39 3.00 0.96
CA LYS A 102 -12.60 3.79 0.74
C LYS A 102 -12.30 4.91 -0.24
N ILE A 103 -13.13 5.05 -1.28
CA ILE A 103 -13.00 6.10 -2.29
C ILE A 103 -14.27 6.93 -2.26
N GLY A 104 -14.15 8.25 -2.16
CA GLY A 104 -15.28 9.17 -2.20
C GLY A 104 -15.06 10.27 -3.23
N PHE A 105 -16.11 10.59 -4.00
CA PHE A 105 -16.16 11.78 -4.82
C PHE A 105 -16.92 12.88 -4.10
N PHE A 106 -16.28 14.03 -3.96
CA PHE A 106 -16.80 15.17 -3.21
C PHE A 106 -16.97 16.38 -4.12
N ARG A 107 -18.04 17.13 -3.90
CA ARG A 107 -18.23 18.47 -4.44
C ARG A 107 -17.87 19.47 -3.34
N GLU A 108 -16.99 20.43 -3.63
CA GLU A 108 -16.62 21.51 -2.69
C GLU A 108 -16.23 20.98 -1.29
N ASP A 109 -15.28 20.05 -1.21
CA ASP A 109 -14.64 19.47 0.00
C ASP A 109 -15.56 18.81 1.05
N ALA A 110 -16.85 19.10 1.10
CA ALA A 110 -17.74 18.64 2.16
C ALA A 110 -18.90 17.77 1.68
N ASP A 111 -19.36 17.93 0.42
CA ASP A 111 -20.53 17.24 -0.10
C ASP A 111 -20.14 15.92 -0.77
N LEU A 112 -20.35 14.80 -0.09
CA LEU A 112 -20.13 13.47 -0.65
C LEU A 112 -21.21 13.15 -1.69
N VAL A 113 -20.81 13.02 -2.94
CA VAL A 113 -21.71 12.72 -4.06
C VAL A 113 -21.92 11.22 -4.21
N TYR A 114 -20.83 10.45 -4.21
CA TYR A 114 -20.85 8.97 -4.24
C TYR A 114 -19.56 8.40 -3.65
N GLN A 115 -19.62 7.14 -3.24
CA GLN A 115 -18.47 6.44 -2.69
C GLN A 115 -18.46 4.97 -3.09
N ASP A 116 -17.28 4.35 -3.00
CA ASP A 116 -17.07 2.91 -3.14
C ASP A 116 -16.14 2.42 -2.03
N GLU A 117 -16.29 1.15 -1.69
CA GLU A 117 -15.39 0.43 -0.80
C GLU A 117 -14.74 -0.73 -1.56
N VAL A 118 -13.43 -0.85 -1.45
CA VAL A 118 -12.64 -1.85 -2.17
C VAL A 118 -12.08 -2.86 -1.18
N HIS A 119 -12.71 -4.02 -1.17
CA HIS A 119 -12.39 -5.15 -0.30
C HIS A 119 -11.51 -6.20 -0.98
N GLY A 120 -11.03 -7.18 -0.20
CA GLY A 120 -10.17 -8.26 -0.63
C GLY A 120 -8.72 -8.07 -0.19
N ASN A 121 -7.81 -8.92 -0.66
CA ASN A 121 -6.39 -8.78 -0.34
C ASN A 121 -5.74 -7.57 -1.04
N LEU A 122 -4.53 -7.20 -0.62
CA LEU A 122 -3.88 -5.98 -1.10
C LEU A 122 -3.66 -5.97 -2.62
N PHE A 123 -3.38 -7.12 -3.25
CA PHE A 123 -3.27 -7.18 -4.72
C PHE A 123 -4.60 -6.86 -5.41
N GLN A 124 -5.69 -7.39 -4.87
CA GLN A 124 -7.04 -7.13 -5.37
C GLN A 124 -7.45 -5.68 -5.11
N GLN A 125 -7.17 -5.16 -3.91
CA GLN A 125 -7.47 -3.78 -3.54
C GLN A 125 -6.77 -2.79 -4.46
N ILE A 126 -5.46 -2.94 -4.68
CA ILE A 126 -4.68 -2.03 -5.54
C ILE A 126 -5.22 -2.06 -6.97
N ARG A 127 -5.44 -3.26 -7.54
CA ARG A 127 -5.95 -3.40 -8.89
C ARG A 127 -7.34 -2.78 -9.08
N LYS A 128 -8.28 -3.09 -8.18
CA LYS A 128 -9.66 -2.58 -8.24
C LYS A 128 -9.70 -1.06 -8.00
N THR A 129 -8.90 -0.56 -7.07
CA THR A 129 -8.81 0.89 -6.81
C THR A 129 -8.30 1.63 -8.04
N MET A 130 -7.23 1.16 -8.67
CA MET A 130 -6.71 1.75 -9.90
C MET A 130 -7.74 1.72 -11.04
N GLU A 131 -8.49 0.63 -11.17
CA GLU A 131 -9.57 0.52 -12.14
C GLU A 131 -10.68 1.53 -11.87
N LEU A 132 -11.21 1.59 -10.63
CA LEU A 132 -12.26 2.55 -10.25
C LEU A 132 -11.81 4.00 -10.45
N LEU A 133 -10.61 4.35 -10.02
CA LEU A 133 -10.09 5.71 -10.17
C LEU A 133 -10.02 6.12 -11.64
N THR A 134 -9.58 5.24 -12.52
CA THR A 134 -9.44 5.57 -13.96
C THR A 134 -10.74 5.48 -14.75
N THR A 135 -11.72 4.70 -14.31
CA THR A 135 -12.98 4.51 -15.06
C THR A 135 -14.16 5.31 -14.52
N LYS A 136 -14.19 5.59 -13.22
CA LYS A 136 -15.34 6.22 -12.55
C LYS A 136 -15.04 7.59 -11.96
N TYR A 137 -13.89 7.72 -11.28
CA TYR A 137 -13.58 8.91 -10.47
C TYR A 137 -12.82 9.99 -11.25
N MET A 138 -11.92 9.60 -12.13
CA MET A 138 -11.15 10.54 -12.95
C MET A 138 -11.68 10.52 -14.39
N LYS A 139 -12.13 11.66 -14.86
CA LYS A 139 -12.52 11.83 -16.26
C LYS A 139 -11.26 12.09 -17.08
N ALA A 140 -10.97 11.21 -18.04
CA ALA A 140 -9.91 11.47 -19.00
C ALA A 140 -10.26 12.70 -19.86
N VAL A 141 -9.30 13.60 -20.03
CA VAL A 141 -9.39 14.65 -21.04
C VAL A 141 -9.01 14.01 -22.38
N ILE A 142 -9.95 14.08 -23.32
CA ILE A 142 -9.76 13.54 -24.67
C ILE A 142 -9.31 14.68 -25.57
N THR A 143 -8.11 14.55 -26.11
CA THR A 143 -7.57 15.42 -27.13
C THR A 143 -7.29 14.62 -28.41
N TYR A 144 -7.13 15.32 -29.54
CA TYR A 144 -6.77 14.68 -30.79
C TYR A 144 -5.50 15.34 -31.33
N GLU A 145 -4.52 14.54 -31.68
CA GLU A 145 -3.34 14.95 -32.42
C GLU A 145 -3.43 14.29 -33.80
N ASP A 146 -3.72 15.09 -34.80
CA ASP A 146 -4.18 14.64 -36.11
C ASP A 146 -5.43 13.74 -36.02
N ILE A 147 -5.27 12.44 -36.34
CA ILE A 147 -6.32 11.42 -36.26
C ILE A 147 -6.19 10.54 -35.00
N GLN A 148 -5.14 10.73 -34.19
CA GLN A 148 -4.92 9.94 -32.99
C GLN A 148 -5.67 10.55 -31.82
N ARG A 149 -6.49 9.72 -31.18
CA ARG A 149 -7.16 10.06 -29.91
C ARG A 149 -6.17 9.87 -28.76
N ILE A 150 -5.93 10.95 -28.02
CA ILE A 150 -5.08 10.97 -26.83
C ILE A 150 -5.98 11.12 -25.60
N GLU A 151 -5.87 10.21 -24.67
CA GLU A 151 -6.54 10.26 -23.37
C GLU A 151 -5.52 10.65 -22.29
N THR A 152 -5.72 11.82 -21.70
CA THR A 152 -4.88 12.30 -20.59
C THR A 152 -5.68 12.26 -19.30
N PHE A 153 -5.18 11.56 -18.27
CA PHE A 153 -5.81 11.54 -16.98
C PHE A 153 -5.39 12.74 -16.13
N PRO A 154 -6.27 13.22 -15.21
CA PRO A 154 -5.96 14.35 -14.31
C PRO A 154 -4.81 14.08 -13.35
N VAL A 155 -4.42 12.80 -13.15
CA VAL A 155 -3.26 12.39 -12.35
C VAL A 155 -2.53 11.31 -13.12
N PRO A 156 -1.18 11.37 -13.25
CA PRO A 156 -0.41 10.34 -13.92
C PRO A 156 -0.63 8.97 -13.28
N ARG A 157 -0.93 7.98 -14.10
CA ARG A 157 -1.24 6.63 -13.63
C ARG A 157 -0.09 6.01 -12.82
N GLU A 158 1.15 6.31 -13.21
CA GLU A 158 2.35 5.83 -12.48
C GLU A 158 2.43 6.47 -11.09
N ALA A 159 2.21 7.79 -10.99
CA ALA A 159 2.23 8.50 -9.71
C ALA A 159 1.13 7.99 -8.77
N LEU A 160 -0.08 7.80 -9.30
CA LEU A 160 -1.22 7.30 -8.54
C LEU A 160 -0.96 5.89 -7.99
N ARG A 161 -0.43 5.00 -8.85
CA ARG A 161 -0.08 3.64 -8.45
C ARG A 161 0.99 3.61 -7.36
N GLU A 162 2.05 4.39 -7.51
CA GLU A 162 3.12 4.49 -6.53
C GLU A 162 2.61 5.05 -5.19
N ALA A 163 1.76 6.09 -5.22
CA ALA A 163 1.16 6.66 -4.01
C ALA A 163 0.25 5.65 -3.29
N LEU A 164 -0.53 4.87 -4.04
CA LEU A 164 -1.40 3.83 -3.48
C LEU A 164 -0.61 2.69 -2.84
N LEU A 165 0.45 2.22 -3.49
CA LEU A 165 1.35 1.21 -2.95
C LEU A 165 2.03 1.70 -1.67
N ASN A 166 2.51 2.94 -1.66
CA ASN A 166 3.09 3.57 -0.48
C ASN A 166 2.09 3.67 0.67
N ALA A 167 0.83 4.02 0.39
CA ALA A 167 -0.22 4.04 1.40
C ALA A 167 -0.44 2.64 2.00
N CYS A 168 -0.50 1.58 1.18
CA CYS A 168 -0.68 0.20 1.66
C CYS A 168 0.51 -0.29 2.51
N ILE A 169 1.74 0.03 2.10
CA ILE A 169 2.96 -0.42 2.79
C ILE A 169 3.17 0.31 4.11
N ASN A 170 2.82 1.59 4.18
CA ASN A 170 3.10 2.44 5.34
C ASN A 170 1.89 2.66 6.25
N LYS A 171 0.72 2.07 5.94
CA LYS A 171 -0.43 2.12 6.85
C LYS A 171 -0.12 1.39 8.15
N ASP A 172 -0.46 2.01 9.27
CA ASP A 172 -0.61 1.30 10.56
C ASP A 172 -1.93 0.52 10.55
N TYR A 173 -1.85 -0.78 10.30
CA TYR A 173 -3.01 -1.67 10.33
C TYR A 173 -3.51 -2.03 11.74
N ALA A 174 -2.85 -1.54 12.79
CA ALA A 174 -3.41 -1.54 14.14
C ALA A 174 -4.46 -0.43 14.32
N ASP A 175 -4.40 0.63 13.49
CA ASP A 175 -5.49 1.59 13.35
C ASP A 175 -6.59 1.00 12.46
N THR A 176 -7.82 1.01 12.98
CA THR A 176 -9.00 0.42 12.33
C THR A 176 -9.57 1.27 11.19
N SER A 177 -9.05 2.49 10.96
CA SER A 177 -9.48 3.35 9.87
C SER A 177 -8.98 2.80 8.52
N PRO A 178 -9.81 2.75 7.46
CA PRO A 178 -9.35 2.33 6.14
C PRO A 178 -8.42 3.38 5.49
N ILE A 179 -7.72 2.99 4.44
CA ILE A 179 -7.12 3.96 3.52
C ILE A 179 -8.26 4.73 2.86
N GLN A 180 -8.17 6.06 2.83
CA GLN A 180 -9.19 6.92 2.25
C GLN A 180 -8.64 7.65 1.03
N ILE A 181 -9.41 7.62 -0.06
CA ILE A 181 -9.12 8.37 -1.26
C ILE A 181 -10.26 9.37 -1.48
N ARG A 182 -9.92 10.65 -1.44
CA ARG A 182 -10.87 11.74 -1.70
C ARG A 182 -10.59 12.31 -3.08
N VAL A 183 -11.61 12.36 -3.90
CA VAL A 183 -11.53 12.89 -5.26
C VAL A 183 -12.51 14.05 -5.39
N THR A 184 -12.06 15.15 -5.94
CA THR A 184 -12.87 16.28 -6.35
C THR A 184 -12.65 16.57 -7.84
N ASP A 185 -13.28 17.58 -8.40
CA ASP A 185 -13.03 17.98 -9.78
C ASP A 185 -11.58 18.44 -10.04
N THR A 186 -10.86 18.87 -8.99
CA THR A 186 -9.52 19.48 -9.11
C THR A 186 -8.43 18.78 -8.32
N THR A 187 -8.78 17.91 -7.36
CA THR A 187 -7.81 17.29 -6.45
C THR A 187 -8.05 15.79 -6.27
N LEU A 188 -6.98 15.05 -6.03
CA LEU A 188 -7.01 13.68 -5.55
C LEU A 188 -6.10 13.57 -4.33
N GLN A 189 -6.63 13.11 -3.21
CA GLN A 189 -5.91 12.94 -1.96
C GLN A 189 -5.98 11.49 -1.51
N ILE A 190 -4.83 10.91 -1.13
CA ILE A 190 -4.74 9.58 -0.51
C ILE A 190 -4.30 9.76 0.94
N VAL A 191 -5.09 9.25 1.87
CA VAL A 191 -4.85 9.38 3.32
C VAL A 191 -4.83 7.99 3.94
N ASN A 192 -3.82 7.72 4.75
CA ASN A 192 -3.72 6.51 5.58
C ASN A 192 -3.27 6.86 6.99
N GLY A 193 -3.78 6.16 7.99
CA GLY A 193 -3.20 6.16 9.33
C GLY A 193 -1.80 5.55 9.29
N GLY A 194 -0.83 6.21 9.90
CA GLY A 194 0.54 5.74 9.91
C GLY A 194 1.47 6.73 10.62
N PHE A 195 2.73 6.36 10.72
CA PHE A 195 3.75 7.17 11.41
C PHE A 195 4.98 7.31 10.53
N LEU A 196 5.57 8.48 10.55
CA LEU A 196 6.92 8.65 10.02
C LEU A 196 7.92 7.86 10.87
N PRO A 197 9.03 7.37 10.30
CA PRO A 197 10.12 6.80 11.07
C PRO A 197 10.61 7.79 12.12
N GLU A 198 11.08 7.28 13.25
CA GLU A 198 11.55 8.12 14.36
C GLU A 198 12.63 9.09 13.89
N GLY A 199 12.44 10.37 14.23
CA GLY A 199 13.34 11.46 13.85
C GLY A 199 13.15 11.96 12.40
N TRP A 200 12.20 11.43 11.65
CA TRP A 200 11.90 11.92 10.31
C TRP A 200 10.89 13.05 10.34
N THR A 201 11.07 13.98 9.42
CA THR A 201 10.13 15.05 9.10
C THR A 201 9.66 14.89 7.66
N ILE A 202 8.71 15.70 7.22
CA ILE A 202 8.31 15.76 5.80
C ILE A 202 9.51 16.11 4.92
N ASP A 203 10.39 17.02 5.35
CA ASP A 203 11.59 17.37 4.59
C ASP A 203 12.53 16.16 4.44
N THR A 204 12.68 15.35 5.50
CA THR A 204 13.43 14.08 5.42
C THR A 204 12.80 13.13 4.43
N LEU A 205 11.47 13.01 4.44
CA LEU A 205 10.72 12.15 3.52
C LEU A 205 10.87 12.59 2.06
N LEU A 206 10.94 13.91 1.80
CA LEU A 206 11.10 14.49 0.47
C LEU A 206 12.55 14.46 -0.02
N SER A 207 13.52 14.27 0.86
CA SER A 207 14.94 14.15 0.53
C SER A 207 15.33 12.70 0.19
N SER A 208 16.56 12.51 -0.29
CA SER A 208 17.09 11.15 -0.49
C SER A 208 17.26 10.42 0.83
N HIS A 209 16.57 9.29 0.98
CA HIS A 209 16.57 8.49 2.20
C HIS A 209 16.57 6.99 1.91
N ARG A 210 16.94 6.18 2.89
CA ARG A 210 16.81 4.73 2.81
C ARG A 210 15.34 4.31 2.88
N SER A 211 14.98 3.21 2.23
CA SER A 211 13.65 2.62 2.38
C SER A 211 13.45 2.10 3.81
N MET A 212 12.40 2.57 4.47
CA MET A 212 12.00 2.15 5.83
C MET A 212 10.50 1.90 5.87
N PRO A 213 10.01 0.84 5.22
CA PRO A 213 8.59 0.53 5.18
C PRO A 213 8.08 0.18 6.59
N TYR A 214 6.86 0.63 6.91
CA TYR A 214 6.20 0.29 8.18
C TYR A 214 5.84 -1.20 8.24
N ASN A 215 5.47 -1.79 7.09
CA ASN A 215 5.14 -3.22 6.91
C ASN A 215 6.16 -3.88 5.96
N PRO A 216 7.35 -4.27 6.45
CA PRO A 216 8.44 -4.75 5.59
C PRO A 216 8.19 -6.11 4.93
N ASP A 217 7.39 -7.00 5.52
CA ASP A 217 7.04 -8.28 4.92
C ASP A 217 6.08 -8.07 3.72
N ILE A 218 5.11 -7.15 3.85
CA ILE A 218 4.24 -6.70 2.75
C ILE A 218 5.09 -6.05 1.65
N ALA A 219 5.99 -5.13 2.02
CA ALA A 219 6.88 -4.46 1.08
C ALA A 219 7.78 -5.45 0.33
N ASN A 220 8.33 -6.47 1.01
CA ASN A 220 9.12 -7.51 0.37
C ASN A 220 8.31 -8.30 -0.68
N ALA A 221 7.06 -8.67 -0.37
CA ALA A 221 6.20 -9.35 -1.33
C ALA A 221 5.90 -8.48 -2.56
N PHE A 222 5.58 -7.20 -2.37
CA PHE A 222 5.39 -6.26 -3.47
C PHE A 222 6.66 -6.04 -4.29
N PHE A 223 7.83 -5.98 -3.64
CA PHE A 223 9.10 -5.92 -4.35
C PHE A 223 9.32 -7.16 -5.21
N ARG A 224 9.10 -8.36 -4.67
CA ARG A 224 9.22 -9.62 -5.41
C ARG A 224 8.26 -9.71 -6.59
N ALA A 225 7.04 -9.22 -6.41
CA ALA A 225 6.06 -9.11 -7.49
C ALA A 225 6.41 -8.02 -8.54
N GLY A 226 7.42 -7.18 -8.30
CA GLY A 226 7.76 -6.09 -9.21
C GLY A 226 6.87 -4.85 -9.08
N GLU A 227 6.05 -4.80 -8.02
CA GLU A 227 5.13 -3.70 -7.79
C GLU A 227 5.83 -2.43 -7.31
N ILE A 228 6.92 -2.56 -6.54
CA ILE A 228 7.70 -1.45 -5.99
C ILE A 228 9.20 -1.61 -6.22
N GLU A 229 9.93 -0.51 -6.06
CA GLU A 229 11.39 -0.48 -5.96
C GLU A 229 11.83 -0.49 -4.48
N ALA A 230 13.06 -0.98 -4.19
CA ALA A 230 13.55 -1.16 -2.82
C ALA A 230 14.44 0.00 -2.30
N TRP A 231 14.57 1.12 -3.03
CA TRP A 231 15.59 2.13 -2.76
C TRP A 231 15.08 3.43 -2.16
N GLY A 232 13.85 3.49 -1.63
CA GLY A 232 13.27 4.71 -1.04
C GLY A 232 12.96 5.83 -2.05
N ARG A 233 12.81 5.51 -3.34
CA ARG A 233 12.64 6.49 -4.43
C ARG A 233 11.17 6.69 -4.84
N GLY A 234 10.23 6.15 -4.07
CA GLY A 234 8.80 6.23 -4.41
C GLY A 234 8.29 7.66 -4.48
N ILE A 235 8.62 8.48 -3.49
CA ILE A 235 8.23 9.91 -3.46
C ILE A 235 8.82 10.67 -4.65
N GLU A 236 10.12 10.47 -4.94
CA GLU A 236 10.79 11.08 -6.08
C GLU A 236 10.10 10.72 -7.42
N ARG A 237 9.68 9.44 -7.55
CA ARG A 237 8.97 8.96 -8.75
C ARG A 237 7.60 9.61 -8.90
N ILE A 238 6.84 9.76 -7.82
CA ILE A 238 5.55 10.45 -7.82
C ILE A 238 5.74 11.89 -8.32
N ILE A 239 6.67 12.63 -7.70
CA ILE A 239 6.95 14.03 -8.06
C ILE A 239 7.38 14.14 -9.52
N LYS A 240 8.30 13.26 -9.97
CA LYS A 240 8.80 13.26 -11.33
C LYS A 240 7.72 12.94 -12.36
N ALA A 241 6.88 11.93 -12.09
CA ALA A 241 5.79 11.57 -12.98
C ALA A 241 4.80 12.73 -13.14
N CYS A 242 4.40 13.37 -12.04
CA CYS A 242 3.52 14.54 -12.07
C CYS A 242 4.15 15.70 -12.83
N LYS A 243 5.42 16.02 -12.58
CA LYS A 243 6.13 17.09 -13.26
C LYS A 243 6.26 16.86 -14.78
N ASN A 244 6.52 15.63 -15.19
CA ASN A 244 6.67 15.29 -16.61
C ASN A 244 5.36 15.49 -17.40
N GLU A 245 4.21 15.32 -16.76
CA GLU A 245 2.90 15.54 -17.36
C GLU A 245 2.33 16.96 -17.10
N GLY A 246 3.15 17.87 -16.58
CA GLY A 246 2.81 19.29 -16.43
C GLY A 246 1.99 19.63 -15.18
N PHE A 247 1.89 18.71 -14.21
CA PHE A 247 1.25 19.00 -12.92
C PHE A 247 2.15 19.89 -12.05
N SER A 248 1.57 20.96 -11.50
CA SER A 248 2.32 22.00 -10.81
C SER A 248 2.69 21.64 -9.37
N THR A 249 1.86 20.87 -8.67
CA THR A 249 2.05 20.60 -7.23
C THR A 249 1.67 19.17 -6.86
N VAL A 250 2.54 18.56 -6.07
CA VAL A 250 2.26 17.32 -5.32
C VAL A 250 2.62 17.63 -3.88
N ASP A 251 1.63 17.63 -2.99
CA ASP A 251 1.82 17.95 -1.59
C ASP A 251 1.82 16.68 -0.75
N PHE A 252 2.74 16.64 0.23
CA PHE A 252 2.82 15.59 1.22
C PHE A 252 2.62 16.22 2.59
N CYS A 253 1.63 15.71 3.34
CA CYS A 253 1.29 16.21 4.66
C CYS A 253 1.37 15.08 5.69
N TYR A 254 1.79 15.41 6.90
CA TYR A 254 1.75 14.55 8.06
C TYR A 254 1.11 15.30 9.22
N ASN A 255 0.04 14.76 9.76
CA ASN A 255 -0.65 15.29 10.94
C ASN A 255 -0.54 14.26 12.06
N GLU A 256 0.02 14.67 13.22
CA GLU A 256 0.12 13.85 14.44
C GLU A 256 -1.23 13.73 15.15
#